data_b4843afc2272fcf60cabc5fbb0f07deb
#
_entry.id   b4843afc2272fcf60cabc5fbb0f07deb
#
_cell.length_a   1.000
_cell.length_b   1.000
_cell.length_c   1.000
_cell.angle_alpha   90.00
_cell.angle_beta   90.00
_cell.angle_gamma   90.00
#
_symmetry.space_group_name_H-M   'P 1'
#
loop_
_entity.id
_entity.type
_entity.pdbx_description
1 polymer ?
#
loop_
_entity_poly.entity_id
_entity_poly.type
_entity_poly.pdbx_seq_one_letter_code
_entity_poly.pdbx_strand_id
1 'polypeptide(L)'
;MGESKIKYYSMDFDSNNKTLRPIYDKLDSLIDKGYNLSYVFKDIIFRGCNQFDRDYRGVPYWVRDAGNTAECGWTKEEFETYVRNYENYEIVHRWLYYYDCKMLVCALCDRFKMIASMLRVFYNHFPSESPCKMEDFKHATVTVSPQDTICFACVNSIFLYLASSFDILSKIYVELRDYEKLDFSKYPKMV
;
A
#
# COMPACT_ATOMS: atom_id res chain seq x y z
N MET A 1 7.39 35.46 -37.77
CA MET A 1 7.84 34.63 -36.65
C MET A 1 6.64 34.42 -35.74
N GLY A 2 5.95 33.30 -35.92
CA GLY A 2 4.78 33.00 -35.13
C GLY A 2 5.23 32.30 -33.82
N GLU A 3 4.89 32.92 -32.68
CA GLU A 3 5.05 32.28 -31.40
C GLU A 3 4.25 30.99 -31.36
N SER A 4 4.92 29.84 -31.34
CA SER A 4 4.28 28.56 -31.04
C SER A 4 3.82 28.60 -29.60
N LYS A 5 2.55 28.91 -29.36
CA LYS A 5 1.90 28.71 -28.07
C LYS A 5 1.89 27.20 -27.80
N ILE A 6 2.88 26.75 -27.03
CA ILE A 6 2.80 25.45 -26.37
C ILE A 6 1.61 25.55 -25.43
N LYS A 7 0.47 25.01 -25.83
CA LYS A 7 -0.65 24.80 -24.91
C LYS A 7 -0.25 23.70 -23.96
N TYR A 8 0.28 24.07 -22.81
CA TYR A 8 0.26 23.17 -21.67
C TYR A 8 -1.21 22.95 -21.34
N TYR A 9 -1.71 21.77 -21.64
CA TYR A 9 -2.97 21.35 -21.05
C TYR A 9 -2.70 21.21 -19.56
N SER A 10 -3.00 22.27 -18.79
CA SER A 10 -3.35 22.03 -17.39
C SER A 10 -4.50 21.03 -17.50
N MET A 11 -4.31 19.83 -17.00
CA MET A 11 -5.43 18.95 -16.75
C MET A 11 -6.29 19.67 -15.73
N ASP A 12 -7.25 20.45 -16.22
CA ASP A 12 -8.45 20.69 -15.47
C ASP A 12 -8.97 19.30 -15.17
N PHE A 13 -8.91 18.91 -13.91
CA PHE A 13 -9.26 17.57 -13.44
C PHE A 13 -10.65 17.15 -13.94
N ASP A 14 -11.45 18.10 -14.38
CA ASP A 14 -12.82 17.92 -14.87
C ASP A 14 -12.94 17.56 -16.35
N SER A 15 -12.07 18.01 -17.23
CA SER A 15 -12.29 17.83 -18.69
C SER A 15 -11.65 16.61 -19.32
N ASN A 16 -10.54 16.09 -18.78
CA ASN A 16 -9.90 14.83 -19.21
C ASN A 16 -10.38 13.62 -18.37
N ASN A 17 -11.37 13.82 -17.56
CA ASN A 17 -11.83 12.91 -16.51
C ASN A 17 -12.56 11.67 -17.03
N LYS A 18 -13.04 11.68 -18.30
CA LYS A 18 -13.83 10.55 -18.82
C LYS A 18 -13.03 9.27 -18.97
N THR A 19 -11.75 9.37 -19.28
CA THR A 19 -10.88 8.19 -19.47
C THR A 19 -10.22 7.72 -18.17
N LEU A 20 -9.81 8.66 -17.33
CA LEU A 20 -9.08 8.35 -16.09
C LEU A 20 -10.01 8.04 -14.90
N ARG A 21 -11.18 8.68 -14.85
CA ARG A 21 -12.14 8.48 -13.76
C ARG A 21 -12.47 7.01 -13.50
N PRO A 22 -12.76 6.17 -14.51
CA PRO A 22 -13.01 4.75 -14.27
C PRO A 22 -11.83 4.01 -13.66
N ILE A 23 -10.59 4.45 -13.93
CA ILE A 23 -9.37 3.86 -13.36
C ILE A 23 -9.25 4.27 -11.90
N TYR A 24 -9.44 5.55 -11.60
CA TYR A 24 -9.43 6.06 -10.21
C TYR A 24 -10.54 5.43 -9.37
N ASP A 25 -11.76 5.37 -9.88
CA ASP A 25 -12.89 4.73 -9.19
C ASP A 25 -12.59 3.26 -8.85
N LYS A 26 -11.88 2.55 -9.74
CA LYS A 26 -11.42 1.18 -9.47
C LYS A 26 -10.33 1.13 -8.41
N LEU A 27 -9.35 2.03 -8.46
CA LEU A 27 -8.28 2.10 -7.46
C LEU A 27 -8.83 2.44 -6.08
N ASP A 28 -9.75 3.40 -5.99
CA ASP A 28 -10.44 3.75 -4.75
C ASP A 28 -11.24 2.57 -4.20
N SER A 29 -11.97 1.86 -5.07
CA SER A 29 -12.67 0.62 -4.68
C SER A 29 -11.72 -0.47 -4.19
N LEU A 30 -10.51 -0.59 -4.76
CA LEU A 30 -9.49 -1.54 -4.27
C LEU A 30 -8.92 -1.12 -2.93
N ILE A 31 -8.71 0.18 -2.71
CA ILE A 31 -8.27 0.73 -1.44
C ILE A 31 -9.31 0.45 -0.36
N ASP A 32 -10.58 0.72 -0.62
CA ASP A 32 -11.68 0.45 0.32
C ASP A 32 -11.79 -1.04 0.66
N LYS A 33 -11.69 -1.91 -0.34
CA LYS A 33 -11.66 -3.37 -0.13
C LYS A 33 -10.43 -3.78 0.66
N GLY A 34 -9.28 -3.15 0.41
CA GLY A 34 -8.07 -3.34 1.19
C GLY A 34 -8.32 -3.04 2.66
N TYR A 35 -8.83 -1.85 2.98
CA TYR A 35 -9.12 -1.51 4.38
C TYR A 35 -10.12 -2.48 5.02
N ASN A 36 -11.10 -2.99 4.28
CA ASN A 36 -12.03 -3.99 4.78
C ASN A 36 -11.34 -5.31 5.18
N LEU A 37 -10.20 -5.67 4.56
CA LEU A 37 -9.41 -6.84 4.96
C LEU A 37 -8.89 -6.72 6.40
N SER A 38 -8.61 -5.52 6.89
CA SER A 38 -8.19 -5.33 8.27
C SER A 38 -9.29 -5.72 9.27
N TYR A 39 -10.56 -5.49 8.94
CA TYR A 39 -11.69 -5.96 9.75
C TYR A 39 -11.85 -7.47 9.66
N VAL A 40 -11.64 -8.07 8.48
CA VAL A 40 -11.65 -9.52 8.32
C VAL A 40 -10.56 -10.17 9.20
N PHE A 41 -9.33 -9.63 9.18
CA PHE A 41 -8.27 -10.10 10.05
C PHE A 41 -8.64 -9.98 11.52
N LYS A 42 -9.20 -8.83 11.93
CA LYS A 42 -9.64 -8.63 13.32
C LYS A 42 -10.67 -9.67 13.74
N ASP A 43 -11.68 -9.91 12.90
CA ASP A 43 -12.74 -10.87 13.19
C ASP A 43 -12.23 -12.31 13.26
N ILE A 44 -11.28 -12.67 12.42
CA ILE A 44 -10.68 -13.99 12.43
C ILE A 44 -9.79 -14.16 13.67
N ILE A 45 -8.86 -13.25 13.91
CA ILE A 45 -7.85 -13.34 14.97
C ILE A 45 -8.50 -13.33 16.36
N PHE A 46 -9.58 -12.57 16.54
CA PHE A 46 -10.29 -12.47 17.80
C PHE A 46 -11.58 -13.31 17.87
N ARG A 47 -11.68 -14.32 17.00
CA ARG A 47 -12.81 -15.26 17.03
C ARG A 47 -12.84 -15.99 18.38
N GLY A 48 -13.98 -15.92 19.07
CA GLY A 48 -14.15 -16.53 20.39
C GLY A 48 -13.65 -15.68 21.56
N CYS A 49 -12.96 -14.56 21.32
CA CYS A 49 -12.59 -13.62 22.36
C CYS A 49 -13.79 -12.77 22.78
N ASN A 50 -13.80 -12.35 24.07
CA ASN A 50 -14.82 -11.42 24.57
C ASN A 50 -14.64 -10.00 23.99
N GLN A 51 -15.64 -9.15 24.16
CA GLN A 51 -15.62 -7.79 23.61
C GLN A 51 -14.53 -6.92 24.25
N PHE A 52 -14.22 -7.11 25.52
CA PHE A 52 -13.16 -6.37 26.22
C PHE A 52 -11.79 -6.59 25.56
N ASP A 53 -11.46 -7.85 25.24
CA ASP A 53 -10.21 -8.22 24.56
C ASP A 53 -10.19 -7.69 23.10
N ARG A 54 -11.33 -7.74 22.42
CA ARG A 54 -11.49 -7.20 21.05
C ARG A 54 -11.39 -5.68 20.99
N ASP A 55 -11.76 -4.97 22.05
CA ASP A 55 -11.76 -3.50 22.14
C ASP A 55 -10.46 -2.92 22.72
N TYR A 56 -9.45 -3.76 22.91
CA TYR A 56 -8.16 -3.29 23.37
C TYR A 56 -8.09 -2.84 24.83
N ARG A 57 -9.07 -3.16 25.65
CA ARG A 57 -9.16 -2.66 27.03
C ARG A 57 -8.28 -3.40 28.01
N GLY A 58 -7.85 -4.62 27.67
CA GLY A 58 -7.01 -5.48 28.50
C GLY A 58 -5.54 -5.52 28.09
N VAL A 59 -5.11 -4.66 27.16
CA VAL A 59 -3.77 -4.74 26.55
C VAL A 59 -2.91 -3.53 26.96
N PRO A 60 -1.62 -3.72 27.28
CA PRO A 60 -0.74 -2.61 27.62
C PRO A 60 -0.65 -1.57 26.51
N TYR A 61 -0.47 -0.31 26.90
CA TYR A 61 -0.40 0.81 25.96
C TYR A 61 0.72 0.65 24.92
N TRP A 62 1.85 0.08 25.32
CA TRP A 62 2.98 -0.15 24.41
C TRP A 62 2.66 -1.12 23.25
N VAL A 63 1.75 -2.08 23.44
CA VAL A 63 1.30 -2.96 22.34
C VAL A 63 0.59 -2.16 21.26
N ARG A 64 -0.16 -1.14 21.66
CA ARG A 64 -0.79 -0.19 20.72
C ARG A 64 0.24 0.62 19.97
N ASP A 65 1.30 1.06 20.64
CA ASP A 65 2.35 1.88 20.04
C ASP A 65 3.25 1.03 19.13
N ALA A 66 3.53 -0.22 19.45
CA ALA A 66 4.25 -1.15 18.59
C ALA A 66 3.59 -1.33 17.22
N GLY A 67 2.26 -1.23 17.13
CA GLY A 67 1.53 -1.24 15.86
C GLY A 67 1.65 0.04 15.04
N ASN A 68 2.18 1.12 15.62
CA ASN A 68 2.33 2.42 14.96
C ASN A 68 3.79 2.79 14.66
N THR A 69 4.75 2.21 15.37
CA THR A 69 6.18 2.46 15.23
C THR A 69 6.93 1.14 15.08
N ALA A 70 7.70 1.01 14.01
CA ALA A 70 8.47 -0.21 13.72
C ALA A 70 9.66 -0.44 14.67
N GLU A 71 9.99 0.52 15.54
CA GLU A 71 11.16 0.47 16.40
C GLU A 71 10.74 0.67 17.85
N CYS A 72 10.67 -0.42 18.61
CA CYS A 72 10.47 -0.34 20.06
C CYS A 72 11.79 -0.27 20.86
N GLY A 73 12.94 -0.36 20.20
CA GLY A 73 14.26 -0.29 20.83
C GLY A 73 14.61 -1.45 21.79
N TRP A 74 13.75 -2.47 21.86
CA TRP A 74 13.95 -3.62 22.73
C TRP A 74 14.72 -4.73 22.01
N THR A 75 15.56 -5.43 22.75
CA THR A 75 16.13 -6.69 22.28
C THR A 75 15.05 -7.77 22.25
N LYS A 76 15.27 -8.83 21.49
CA LYS A 76 14.37 -9.97 21.42
C LYS A 76 14.12 -10.57 22.81
N GLU A 77 15.17 -10.72 23.62
CA GLU A 77 15.12 -11.30 24.95
C GLU A 77 14.30 -10.43 25.93
N GLU A 78 14.48 -9.10 25.86
CA GLU A 78 13.71 -8.17 26.70
C GLU A 78 12.22 -8.24 26.34
N PHE A 79 11.90 -8.21 25.05
CA PHE A 79 10.53 -8.34 24.55
C PHE A 79 9.90 -9.67 24.97
N GLU A 80 10.59 -10.80 24.74
CA GLU A 80 10.11 -12.13 25.12
C GLU A 80 9.89 -12.24 26.63
N THR A 81 10.81 -11.72 27.44
CA THR A 81 10.70 -11.74 28.90
C THR A 81 9.50 -10.92 29.36
N TYR A 82 9.30 -9.75 28.78
CA TYR A 82 8.19 -8.87 29.12
C TYR A 82 6.83 -9.51 28.77
N VAL A 83 6.71 -10.05 27.56
CA VAL A 83 5.45 -10.66 27.10
C VAL A 83 5.12 -11.92 27.89
N ARG A 84 6.12 -12.75 28.26
CA ARG A 84 5.91 -13.96 29.07
C ARG A 84 5.44 -13.66 30.49
N ASN A 85 5.86 -12.54 31.05
CA ASN A 85 5.45 -12.12 32.38
C ASN A 85 4.08 -11.43 32.40
N TYR A 86 3.44 -11.27 31.25
CA TYR A 86 2.13 -10.66 31.17
C TYR A 86 1.03 -11.71 31.38
N GLU A 87 0.10 -11.48 32.32
CA GLU A 87 -0.95 -12.46 32.68
C GLU A 87 -1.80 -12.91 31.46
N ASN A 88 -1.97 -12.03 30.49
CA ASN A 88 -2.81 -12.27 29.31
C ASN A 88 -2.00 -12.22 28.01
N TYR A 89 -0.87 -12.92 27.98
CA TYR A 89 0.06 -12.89 26.83
C TYR A 89 -0.59 -13.35 25.51
N GLU A 90 -1.58 -14.25 25.55
CA GLU A 90 -2.30 -14.69 24.36
C GLU A 90 -3.01 -13.53 23.66
N ILE A 91 -3.67 -12.66 24.41
CA ILE A 91 -4.33 -11.47 23.85
C ILE A 91 -3.31 -10.47 23.34
N VAL A 92 -2.20 -10.28 24.05
CA VAL A 92 -1.09 -9.44 23.57
C VAL A 92 -0.57 -9.98 22.24
N HIS A 93 -0.34 -11.30 22.13
CA HIS A 93 0.13 -11.93 20.91
C HIS A 93 -0.86 -11.77 19.75
N ARG A 94 -2.18 -11.95 20.01
CA ARG A 94 -3.22 -11.72 18.99
C ARG A 94 -3.21 -10.29 18.48
N TRP A 95 -3.03 -9.30 19.36
CA TRP A 95 -2.97 -7.91 18.98
C TRP A 95 -1.71 -7.56 18.16
N LEU A 96 -0.54 -8.06 18.56
CA LEU A 96 0.70 -7.87 17.78
C LEU A 96 0.56 -8.47 16.38
N TYR A 97 0.08 -9.72 16.30
CA TYR A 97 -0.16 -10.37 15.01
C TYR A 97 -1.19 -9.62 14.14
N TYR A 98 -2.25 -9.12 14.77
CA TYR A 98 -3.23 -8.28 14.07
C TYR A 98 -2.59 -7.01 13.50
N TYR A 99 -1.68 -6.38 14.24
CA TYR A 99 -0.98 -5.19 13.74
C TYR A 99 -0.09 -5.51 12.56
N ASP A 100 0.62 -6.64 12.56
CA ASP A 100 1.42 -7.06 11.42
C ASP A 100 0.54 -7.28 10.18
N CYS A 101 -0.57 -7.97 10.33
CA CYS A 101 -1.56 -8.13 9.24
C CYS A 101 -2.13 -6.79 8.77
N LYS A 102 -2.44 -5.88 9.69
CA LYS A 102 -2.91 -4.53 9.39
C LYS A 102 -1.86 -3.73 8.63
N MET A 103 -0.59 -3.84 8.98
CA MET A 103 0.51 -3.16 8.27
C MET A 103 0.66 -3.68 6.84
N LEU A 104 0.48 -4.99 6.59
CA LEU A 104 0.43 -5.53 5.23
C LEU A 104 -0.72 -4.91 4.42
N VAL A 105 -1.89 -4.81 5.02
CA VAL A 105 -3.07 -4.17 4.39
C VAL A 105 -2.81 -2.70 4.09
N CYS A 106 -2.25 -1.96 5.03
CA CYS A 106 -1.90 -0.55 4.84
C CYS A 106 -0.87 -0.39 3.71
N ALA A 107 0.17 -1.23 3.69
CA ALA A 107 1.17 -1.23 2.63
C ALA A 107 0.54 -1.49 1.25
N LEU A 108 -0.42 -2.41 1.13
CA LEU A 108 -1.15 -2.65 -0.11
C LEU A 108 -1.94 -1.41 -0.56
N CYS A 109 -2.70 -0.80 0.35
CA CYS A 109 -3.48 0.40 0.06
C CYS A 109 -2.57 1.56 -0.38
N ASP A 110 -1.41 1.69 0.25
CA ASP A 110 -0.44 2.73 -0.12
C ASP A 110 0.16 2.49 -1.52
N ARG A 111 0.37 1.22 -1.94
CA ARG A 111 0.78 0.93 -3.33
C ARG A 111 -0.28 1.40 -4.33
N PHE A 112 -1.57 1.17 -4.07
CA PHE A 112 -2.63 1.66 -4.94
C PHE A 112 -2.70 3.19 -4.99
N LYS A 113 -2.52 3.87 -3.85
CA LYS A 113 -2.42 5.34 -3.81
C LYS A 113 -1.24 5.87 -4.61
N MET A 114 -0.09 5.19 -4.53
CA MET A 114 1.11 5.56 -5.30
C MET A 114 0.89 5.36 -6.80
N ILE A 115 0.24 4.27 -7.21
CA ILE A 115 -0.15 4.05 -8.61
C ILE A 115 -1.05 5.19 -9.11
N ALA A 116 -2.08 5.56 -8.34
CA ALA A 116 -2.96 6.67 -8.69
C ALA A 116 -2.17 7.99 -8.83
N SER A 117 -1.24 8.25 -7.92
CA SER A 117 -0.40 9.45 -7.97
C SER A 117 0.52 9.45 -9.19
N MET A 118 1.14 8.31 -9.53
CA MET A 118 2.02 8.20 -10.71
C MET A 118 1.23 8.34 -12.02
N LEU A 119 0.03 7.78 -12.10
CA LEU A 119 -0.87 7.98 -13.23
C LEU A 119 -1.20 9.47 -13.42
N ARG A 120 -1.49 10.19 -12.33
CA ARG A 120 -1.74 11.62 -12.39
C ARG A 120 -0.54 12.40 -12.91
N VAL A 121 0.67 12.10 -12.40
CA VAL A 121 1.91 12.76 -12.86
C VAL A 121 2.15 12.43 -14.33
N PHE A 122 2.00 11.16 -14.74
CA PHE A 122 2.15 10.72 -16.13
C PHE A 122 1.25 11.53 -17.07
N TYR A 123 -0.06 11.58 -16.79
CA TYR A 123 -0.99 12.28 -17.67
C TYR A 123 -0.81 13.80 -17.68
N ASN A 124 -0.28 14.38 -16.60
CA ASN A 124 0.05 15.81 -16.57
C ASN A 124 1.25 16.17 -17.45
N HIS A 125 2.15 15.22 -17.71
CA HIS A 125 3.36 15.46 -18.49
C HIS A 125 3.31 14.78 -19.86
N PHE A 126 2.32 13.90 -20.09
CA PHE A 126 2.19 13.22 -21.39
C PHE A 126 1.79 14.25 -22.46
N PRO A 127 2.58 14.41 -23.52
CA PRO A 127 2.27 15.35 -24.58
C PRO A 127 0.97 14.94 -25.29
N SER A 128 0.01 15.84 -25.33
CA SER A 128 -1.30 15.59 -25.96
C SER A 128 -1.25 15.59 -27.49
N GLU A 129 -0.18 16.10 -28.07
CA GLU A 129 0.04 16.12 -29.52
C GLU A 129 1.25 15.24 -29.84
N SER A 130 1.07 14.30 -30.75
CA SER A 130 2.22 13.59 -31.34
C SER A 130 3.04 14.61 -32.10
N PRO A 131 4.23 15.01 -31.63
CA PRO A 131 4.92 16.19 -32.20
C PRO A 131 5.54 15.90 -33.55
N CYS A 132 5.58 14.66 -34.00
CA CYS A 132 6.30 14.33 -35.24
C CYS A 132 5.49 13.42 -36.15
N LYS A 133 5.26 13.85 -37.39
CA LYS A 133 4.92 12.93 -38.45
C LYS A 133 6.14 12.07 -38.73
N MET A 134 5.92 10.80 -39.05
CA MET A 134 6.98 9.80 -39.30
C MET A 134 7.96 10.23 -40.40
N GLU A 135 7.57 11.19 -41.21
CA GLU A 135 8.38 11.80 -42.29
C GLU A 135 9.49 12.73 -41.77
N ASP A 136 9.34 13.27 -40.56
CA ASP A 136 10.29 14.19 -39.95
C ASP A 136 11.51 13.47 -39.33
N PHE A 137 11.48 12.14 -39.23
CA PHE A 137 12.52 11.34 -38.57
C PHE A 137 13.78 11.10 -39.44
N LYS A 138 13.78 11.48 -40.70
CA LYS A 138 14.95 11.22 -41.59
C LYS A 138 16.23 11.94 -41.17
N HIS A 139 16.12 12.95 -40.29
CA HIS A 139 17.27 13.75 -39.82
C HIS A 139 17.17 14.15 -38.34
N ALA A 140 16.31 13.52 -37.57
CA ALA A 140 16.11 13.90 -36.17
C ALA A 140 17.15 13.23 -35.26
N THR A 141 17.94 14.04 -34.60
CA THR A 141 18.66 13.62 -33.38
C THR A 141 17.59 13.37 -32.33
N VAL A 142 17.46 12.14 -31.89
CA VAL A 142 16.49 11.79 -30.79
C VAL A 142 17.00 12.43 -29.48
N THR A 143 16.50 13.61 -29.17
CA THR A 143 16.70 14.21 -27.88
C THR A 143 15.53 13.80 -26.98
N VAL A 144 15.84 13.03 -25.95
CA VAL A 144 14.84 12.69 -24.92
C VAL A 144 14.51 13.97 -24.16
N SER A 145 13.26 14.40 -24.23
CA SER A 145 12.83 15.58 -23.48
C SER A 145 12.73 15.28 -21.96
N PRO A 146 12.85 16.28 -21.08
CA PRO A 146 12.60 16.08 -19.66
C PRO A 146 11.21 15.49 -19.38
N GLN A 147 10.20 15.85 -20.19
CA GLN A 147 8.85 15.31 -20.09
C GLN A 147 8.79 13.81 -20.39
N ASP A 148 9.50 13.36 -21.44
CA ASP A 148 9.60 11.93 -21.78
C ASP A 148 10.25 11.16 -20.66
N THR A 149 11.30 11.72 -20.05
CA THR A 149 11.98 11.11 -18.90
C THR A 149 11.02 10.96 -17.71
N ILE A 150 10.22 11.98 -17.41
CA ILE A 150 9.20 11.93 -16.34
C ILE A 150 8.16 10.86 -16.66
N CYS A 151 7.61 10.85 -17.88
CA CYS A 151 6.63 9.86 -18.31
C CYS A 151 7.17 8.43 -18.18
N PHE A 152 8.41 8.21 -18.64
CA PHE A 152 9.05 6.90 -18.52
C PHE A 152 9.27 6.47 -17.07
N ALA A 153 9.72 7.40 -16.22
CA ALA A 153 9.87 7.14 -14.78
C ALA A 153 8.53 6.80 -14.11
N CYS A 154 7.44 7.49 -14.48
CA CYS A 154 6.11 7.19 -13.97
C CYS A 154 5.65 5.78 -14.37
N VAL A 155 5.82 5.40 -15.64
CA VAL A 155 5.45 4.06 -16.14
C VAL A 155 6.23 2.98 -15.39
N ASN A 156 7.55 3.13 -15.27
CA ASN A 156 8.38 2.19 -14.51
C ASN A 156 7.95 2.08 -13.06
N SER A 157 7.67 3.20 -12.40
CA SER A 157 7.20 3.23 -11.02
C SER A 157 5.86 2.52 -10.86
N ILE A 158 4.92 2.70 -11.80
CA ILE A 158 3.63 2.00 -11.79
C ILE A 158 3.85 0.48 -11.85
N PHE A 159 4.70 -0.01 -12.74
CA PHE A 159 5.02 -1.44 -12.82
C PHE A 159 5.65 -1.98 -11.54
N LEU A 160 6.57 -1.24 -10.92
CA LEU A 160 7.18 -1.63 -9.65
C LEU A 160 6.13 -1.68 -8.52
N TYR A 161 5.23 -0.71 -8.44
CA TYR A 161 4.16 -0.71 -7.43
C TYR A 161 3.15 -1.82 -7.67
N LEU A 162 2.82 -2.15 -8.92
CA LEU A 162 1.97 -3.29 -9.25
C LEU A 162 2.64 -4.60 -8.82
N ALA A 163 3.90 -4.84 -9.18
CA ALA A 163 4.65 -6.03 -8.76
C ALA A 163 4.70 -6.15 -7.22
N SER A 164 5.01 -5.05 -6.53
CA SER A 164 4.99 -5.00 -5.06
C SER A 164 3.59 -5.29 -4.48
N SER A 165 2.51 -4.84 -5.15
CA SER A 165 1.14 -5.12 -4.72
C SER A 165 0.83 -6.62 -4.79
N PHE A 166 1.29 -7.32 -5.82
CA PHE A 166 1.12 -8.77 -5.94
C PHE A 166 1.91 -9.54 -4.86
N ASP A 167 3.13 -9.09 -4.52
CA ASP A 167 3.89 -9.67 -3.43
C ASP A 167 3.15 -9.53 -2.09
N ILE A 168 2.66 -8.33 -1.80
CA ILE A 168 1.89 -8.07 -0.56
C ILE A 168 0.60 -8.89 -0.54
N LEU A 169 -0.15 -8.97 -1.65
CA LEU A 169 -1.36 -9.78 -1.76
C LEU A 169 -1.07 -11.26 -1.51
N SER A 170 0.05 -11.76 -2.01
CA SER A 170 0.48 -13.15 -1.78
C SER A 170 0.74 -13.40 -0.29
N LYS A 171 1.37 -12.45 0.41
CA LYS A 171 1.58 -12.53 1.87
C LYS A 171 0.26 -12.50 2.62
N ILE A 172 -0.65 -11.55 2.29
CA ILE A 172 -1.99 -11.49 2.88
C ILE A 172 -2.75 -12.82 2.68
N TYR A 173 -2.66 -13.40 1.48
CA TYR A 173 -3.30 -14.68 1.19
C TYR A 173 -2.74 -15.81 2.06
N VAL A 174 -1.42 -15.87 2.23
CA VAL A 174 -0.78 -16.87 3.10
C VAL A 174 -1.25 -16.73 4.55
N GLU A 175 -1.28 -15.51 5.07
CA GLU A 175 -1.77 -15.24 6.43
C GLU A 175 -3.23 -15.66 6.62
N LEU A 176 -4.10 -15.37 5.66
CA LEU A 176 -5.51 -15.78 5.70
C LEU A 176 -5.70 -17.29 5.58
N ARG A 177 -4.87 -17.96 4.76
CA ARG A 177 -4.93 -19.42 4.57
C ARG A 177 -4.42 -20.19 5.78
N ASP A 178 -3.33 -19.72 6.35
CA ASP A 178 -2.61 -20.46 7.41
C ASP A 178 -3.05 -20.03 8.82
N TYR A 179 -3.97 -19.09 8.92
CA TYR A 179 -4.52 -18.58 10.17
C TYR A 179 -4.96 -19.71 11.13
N GLU A 180 -5.67 -20.74 10.65
CA GLU A 180 -6.18 -21.84 11.49
C GLU A 180 -5.07 -22.71 12.10
N LYS A 181 -3.84 -22.58 11.60
CA LYS A 181 -2.64 -23.27 12.14
C LYS A 181 -1.98 -22.48 13.26
N LEU A 182 -2.41 -21.24 13.51
CA LEU A 182 -1.83 -20.37 14.52
C LEU A 182 -2.35 -20.76 15.90
N ASP A 183 -1.43 -21.01 16.79
CA ASP A 183 -1.70 -21.29 18.21
C ASP A 183 -1.17 -20.12 19.04
N PHE A 184 -2.03 -19.17 19.34
CA PHE A 184 -1.67 -17.99 20.11
C PHE A 184 -1.34 -18.30 21.57
N SER A 185 -1.67 -19.50 22.05
CA SER A 185 -1.27 -19.97 23.39
C SER A 185 0.21 -20.35 23.43
N LYS A 186 0.81 -20.65 22.29
CA LYS A 186 2.24 -20.95 22.16
C LYS A 186 2.98 -19.69 21.77
N TYR A 187 4.10 -19.50 22.40
CA TYR A 187 4.99 -18.39 22.06
C TYR A 187 5.42 -18.49 20.60
N PRO A 188 5.29 -17.42 19.79
CA PRO A 188 5.77 -17.47 18.43
C PRO A 188 7.27 -17.75 18.45
N LYS A 189 7.70 -18.79 17.75
CA LYS A 189 9.11 -18.89 17.38
C LYS A 189 9.32 -17.75 16.37
N MET A 190 9.87 -16.64 16.84
CA MET A 190 10.33 -15.61 15.92
C MET A 190 11.41 -16.25 15.05
N VAL A 191 11.14 -16.30 13.76
CA VAL A 191 12.08 -16.77 12.72
C VAL A 191 13.05 -15.65 12.40
#